data_28988260c3180fa738fe70560d5b6d92
#
_entry.id   28988260c3180fa738fe70560d5b6d92
#
_cell.length_a   1.000
_cell.length_b   1.000
_cell.length_c   1.000
_cell.angle_alpha   90.00
_cell.angle_beta   90.00
_cell.angle_gamma   90.00
#
_symmetry.space_group_name_H-M   'P 1'
#
loop_
_entity.id
_entity.type
_entity.pdbx_description
1 polymer ?
#
loop_
_entity_poly.entity_id
_entity_poly.type
_entity_poly.pdbx_seq_one_letter_code
_entity_poly.pdbx_strand_id
1 'polypeptide(L)'
;MVIVARNRKDLIELAEEIDVFGTEIVPLALDLTQSVAVNIAIAQAWRDCGPIHLLVNCAGVAHQASFLHSPLPLIEEEIALNLLGTYTITRLIARRMATQKEGTIVNVSSLMGKIAAPTMATYSATKFAILGFTQALRSELSQYNVRVTALLPSLTDTDMVRDLEQFRWVVPTTPEKVALALVAGLHKDAPEILVGWQSHLAVWCHRIAPWLLDFVLRMATPQLRDKSRGRKLREALASGR
;
A
#
# COMPACT_ATOMS: atom_id res chain seq x y z
N MET A 1 -10.22 18.55 -1.41
CA MET A 1 -9.65 17.17 -1.40
C MET A 1 -9.97 16.51 -0.07
N VAL A 2 -10.30 15.18 -0.02
CA VAL A 2 -10.51 14.45 1.25
C VAL A 2 -9.27 13.61 1.51
N ILE A 3 -8.67 13.73 2.70
CA ILE A 3 -7.53 12.93 3.16
C ILE A 3 -7.96 12.05 4.32
N VAL A 4 -7.56 10.77 4.30
CA VAL A 4 -8.05 9.77 5.26
C VAL A 4 -6.87 9.03 5.89
N ALA A 5 -6.79 9.05 7.22
CA ALA A 5 -5.85 8.25 8.01
C ALA A 5 -6.38 8.05 9.43
N ARG A 6 -5.72 7.19 10.22
CA ARG A 6 -6.11 6.95 11.62
C ARG A 6 -5.71 8.09 12.54
N ASN A 7 -4.53 8.67 12.33
CA ASN A 7 -3.98 9.72 13.17
C ASN A 7 -4.54 11.09 12.77
N ARG A 8 -5.39 11.65 13.63
CA ARG A 8 -6.00 12.96 13.40
C ARG A 8 -4.98 14.11 13.40
N LYS A 9 -3.94 14.00 14.23
CA LYS A 9 -2.92 15.06 14.34
C LYS A 9 -2.15 15.18 13.03
N ASP A 10 -1.64 14.06 12.49
CA ASP A 10 -0.90 14.04 11.23
C ASP A 10 -1.77 14.53 10.05
N LEU A 11 -3.08 14.22 10.08
CA LEU A 11 -4.01 14.72 9.06
C LEU A 11 -4.18 16.24 9.11
N ILE A 12 -4.22 16.83 10.30
CA ILE A 12 -4.34 18.28 10.45
C ILE A 12 -3.05 18.96 10.00
N GLU A 13 -1.88 18.47 10.43
CA GLU A 13 -0.58 18.99 10.00
C GLU A 13 -0.42 18.91 8.47
N LEU A 14 -0.80 17.80 7.86
CA LEU A 14 -0.79 17.64 6.40
C LEU A 14 -1.78 18.59 5.71
N ALA A 15 -2.98 18.78 6.28
CA ALA A 15 -3.96 19.70 5.73
C ALA A 15 -3.44 21.15 5.71
N GLU A 16 -2.80 21.59 6.80
CA GLU A 16 -2.17 22.92 6.89
C GLU A 16 -1.02 23.08 5.88
N GLU A 17 -0.21 22.04 5.69
CA GLU A 17 0.89 22.04 4.71
C GLU A 17 0.36 22.19 3.27
N ILE A 18 -0.75 21.52 2.93
CA ILE A 18 -1.33 21.55 1.57
C ILE A 18 -2.16 22.81 1.31
N ASP A 19 -2.77 23.41 2.35
CA ASP A 19 -3.62 24.60 2.23
C ASP A 19 -2.88 25.81 1.61
N VAL A 20 -1.56 25.86 1.75
CA VAL A 20 -0.68 26.84 1.10
C VAL A 20 -0.91 26.91 -0.43
N PHE A 21 -1.41 25.85 -1.04
CA PHE A 21 -1.74 25.79 -2.47
C PHE A 21 -3.19 26.20 -2.79
N GLY A 22 -3.96 26.68 -1.80
CA GLY A 22 -5.36 27.11 -1.98
C GLY A 22 -6.32 25.96 -2.27
N THR A 23 -6.01 24.75 -1.84
CA THR A 23 -6.86 23.56 -2.01
C THR A 23 -7.63 23.30 -0.74
N GLU A 24 -8.96 23.34 -0.77
CA GLU A 24 -9.79 22.95 0.37
C GLU A 24 -9.51 21.48 0.74
N ILE A 25 -9.04 21.24 1.97
CA ILE A 25 -8.73 19.94 2.50
C ILE A 25 -9.73 19.53 3.58
N VAL A 26 -10.29 18.35 3.46
CA VAL A 26 -11.17 17.75 4.48
C VAL A 26 -10.45 16.57 5.14
N PRO A 27 -9.88 16.76 6.34
CA PRO A 27 -9.23 15.69 7.08
C PRO A 27 -10.28 14.77 7.72
N LEU A 28 -10.20 13.47 7.44
CA LEU A 28 -11.12 12.46 7.93
C LEU A 28 -10.36 11.40 8.74
N ALA A 29 -10.39 11.50 10.07
CA ALA A 29 -9.78 10.49 10.95
C ALA A 29 -10.65 9.24 10.97
N LEU A 30 -10.15 8.15 10.33
CA LEU A 30 -10.92 6.94 10.10
C LEU A 30 -10.00 5.70 10.09
N ASP A 31 -10.42 4.67 10.78
CA ASP A 31 -9.81 3.34 10.67
C ASP A 31 -10.51 2.54 9.57
N LEU A 32 -9.77 2.26 8.49
CA LEU A 32 -10.29 1.54 7.33
C LEU A 32 -10.63 0.06 7.60
N THR A 33 -10.22 -0.48 8.75
CA THR A 33 -10.61 -1.83 9.18
C THR A 33 -12.03 -1.88 9.73
N GLN A 34 -12.61 -0.71 10.09
CA GLN A 34 -13.95 -0.58 10.66
C GLN A 34 -15.00 -0.33 9.55
N SER A 35 -15.43 -1.41 8.90
CA SER A 35 -16.27 -1.33 7.69
C SER A 35 -17.55 -0.49 7.85
N VAL A 36 -18.21 -0.52 9.01
CA VAL A 36 -19.42 0.28 9.28
C VAL A 36 -19.07 1.77 9.32
N ALA A 37 -18.01 2.14 10.05
CA ALA A 37 -17.55 3.52 10.13
C ALA A 37 -17.11 4.04 8.76
N VAL A 38 -16.42 3.22 7.97
CA VAL A 38 -16.02 3.54 6.59
C VAL A 38 -17.24 3.81 5.72
N ASN A 39 -18.28 2.98 5.79
CA ASN A 39 -19.51 3.20 5.02
C ASN A 39 -20.16 4.55 5.32
N ILE A 40 -20.30 4.89 6.60
CA ILE A 40 -20.91 6.15 7.04
C ILE A 40 -20.06 7.33 6.59
N ALA A 41 -18.76 7.31 6.87
CA ALA A 41 -17.85 8.40 6.59
C ALA A 41 -17.73 8.70 5.08
N ILE A 42 -17.63 7.66 4.24
CA ILE A 42 -17.58 7.83 2.79
C ILE A 42 -18.91 8.33 2.22
N ALA A 43 -20.05 7.89 2.77
CA ALA A 43 -21.35 8.43 2.36
C ALA A 43 -21.50 9.91 2.70
N GLN A 44 -21.01 10.32 3.87
CA GLN A 44 -20.99 11.74 4.28
C GLN A 44 -20.04 12.56 3.40
N ALA A 45 -18.78 12.09 3.22
CA ALA A 45 -17.81 12.79 2.38
C ALA A 45 -18.31 12.98 0.93
N TRP A 46 -18.98 11.96 0.37
CA TRP A 46 -19.59 12.09 -0.96
C TRP A 46 -20.68 13.14 -1.03
N ARG A 47 -21.55 13.20 -0.01
CA ARG A 47 -22.64 14.18 0.05
C ARG A 47 -22.12 15.60 0.26
N ASP A 48 -21.14 15.75 1.17
CA ASP A 48 -20.72 17.06 1.68
C ASP A 48 -19.63 17.69 0.79
N CYS A 49 -18.76 16.87 0.18
CA CYS A 49 -17.67 17.34 -0.70
C CYS A 49 -17.98 17.18 -2.19
N GLY A 50 -19.13 16.61 -2.55
CA GLY A 50 -19.52 16.37 -3.95
C GLY A 50 -18.85 15.11 -4.53
N PRO A 51 -18.92 14.97 -5.88
CA PRO A 51 -18.45 13.78 -6.55
C PRO A 51 -16.92 13.61 -6.41
N ILE A 52 -16.51 12.39 -6.08
CA ILE A 52 -15.10 11.99 -6.02
C ILE A 52 -14.69 11.41 -7.37
N HIS A 53 -13.82 12.13 -8.10
CA HIS A 53 -13.35 11.72 -9.43
C HIS A 53 -12.06 10.90 -9.39
N LEU A 54 -11.28 10.99 -8.30
CA LEU A 54 -10.05 10.23 -8.11
C LEU A 54 -10.03 9.62 -6.71
N LEU A 55 -9.91 8.30 -6.64
CA LEU A 55 -9.64 7.56 -5.41
C LEU A 55 -8.21 7.02 -5.47
N VAL A 56 -7.39 7.34 -4.47
CA VAL A 56 -6.05 6.76 -4.30
C VAL A 56 -6.02 5.92 -3.01
N ASN A 57 -6.02 4.62 -3.15
CA ASN A 57 -5.88 3.69 -2.04
C ASN A 57 -4.40 3.51 -1.70
N CYS A 58 -3.88 4.34 -0.79
CA CYS A 58 -2.49 4.37 -0.36
C CYS A 58 -2.27 3.76 1.03
N ALA A 59 -3.31 3.65 1.86
CA ALA A 59 -3.21 3.13 3.21
C ALA A 59 -2.71 1.68 3.23
N GLY A 60 -1.81 1.39 4.17
CA GLY A 60 -1.28 0.05 4.34
C GLY A 60 -0.27 -0.02 5.48
N VAL A 61 0.05 -1.23 5.90
CA VAL A 61 1.10 -1.55 6.86
C VAL A 61 1.98 -2.66 6.30
N ALA A 62 3.20 -2.76 6.80
CA ALA A 62 4.16 -3.80 6.44
C ALA A 62 4.86 -4.31 7.70
N HIS A 63 4.79 -5.62 7.92
CA HIS A 63 5.47 -6.29 9.02
C HIS A 63 6.50 -7.27 8.48
N GLN A 64 7.72 -7.20 9.01
CA GLN A 64 8.81 -8.04 8.58
C GLN A 64 9.11 -9.10 9.65
N ALA A 65 8.90 -10.36 9.29
CA ALA A 65 9.22 -11.49 10.13
C ALA A 65 9.45 -12.75 9.29
N SER A 66 10.23 -13.70 9.80
CA SER A 66 10.21 -15.06 9.26
C SER A 66 8.80 -15.64 9.43
N PHE A 67 8.28 -16.31 8.41
CA PHE A 67 6.90 -16.84 8.45
C PHE A 67 6.62 -17.70 9.69
N LEU A 68 7.57 -18.54 10.09
CA LEU A 68 7.42 -19.40 11.27
C LEU A 68 7.38 -18.63 12.61
N HIS A 69 7.76 -17.35 12.60
CA HIS A 69 7.83 -16.50 13.80
C HIS A 69 6.95 -15.25 13.67
N SER A 70 6.15 -15.15 12.60
CA SER A 70 5.22 -14.04 12.41
C SER A 70 4.10 -14.11 13.44
N PRO A 71 3.90 -13.06 14.25
CA PRO A 71 2.78 -13.01 15.19
C PRO A 71 1.44 -12.92 14.42
N LEU A 72 0.49 -13.80 14.76
CA LEU A 72 -0.82 -13.82 14.11
C LEU A 72 -1.55 -12.47 14.10
N PRO A 73 -1.54 -11.66 15.18
CA PRO A 73 -2.18 -10.34 15.15
C PRO A 73 -1.62 -9.39 14.09
N LEU A 74 -0.31 -9.45 13.78
CA LEU A 74 0.30 -8.63 12.74
C LEU A 74 -0.08 -9.12 11.34
N ILE A 75 -0.21 -10.43 11.16
CA ILE A 75 -0.73 -11.03 9.92
C ILE A 75 -2.16 -10.55 9.67
N GLU A 76 -3.00 -10.61 10.69
CA GLU A 76 -4.40 -10.18 10.63
C GLU A 76 -4.52 -8.67 10.34
N GLU A 77 -3.67 -7.83 10.95
CA GLU A 77 -3.63 -6.40 10.68
C GLU A 77 -3.27 -6.10 9.22
N GLU A 78 -2.26 -6.77 8.66
CA GLU A 78 -1.89 -6.60 7.24
C GLU A 78 -3.04 -6.97 6.30
N ILE A 79 -3.71 -8.09 6.56
CA ILE A 79 -4.83 -8.54 5.73
C ILE A 79 -6.02 -7.59 5.88
N ALA A 80 -6.36 -7.23 7.11
CA ALA A 80 -7.49 -6.37 7.40
C ALA A 80 -7.33 -4.96 6.78
N LEU A 81 -6.16 -4.34 6.93
CA LEU A 81 -5.95 -3.00 6.39
C LEU A 81 -5.63 -3.02 4.90
N ASN A 82 -4.58 -3.77 4.50
CA ASN A 82 -4.07 -3.68 3.12
C ASN A 82 -5.07 -4.23 2.11
N LEU A 83 -5.82 -5.29 2.47
CA LEU A 83 -6.73 -5.95 1.52
C LEU A 83 -8.19 -5.59 1.80
N LEU A 84 -8.74 -5.92 2.98
CA LEU A 84 -10.17 -5.72 3.25
C LEU A 84 -10.53 -4.23 3.33
N GLY A 85 -9.69 -3.39 3.95
CA GLY A 85 -9.88 -1.95 3.98
C GLY A 85 -9.89 -1.34 2.58
N THR A 86 -8.90 -1.67 1.75
CA THR A 86 -8.84 -1.25 0.34
C THR A 86 -10.07 -1.71 -0.44
N TYR A 87 -10.48 -2.97 -0.26
CA TYR A 87 -11.66 -3.52 -0.93
C TYR A 87 -12.93 -2.77 -0.54
N THR A 88 -13.12 -2.50 0.76
CA THR A 88 -14.31 -1.83 1.29
C THR A 88 -14.48 -0.43 0.72
N ILE A 89 -13.45 0.41 0.81
CA ILE A 89 -13.51 1.79 0.31
C ILE A 89 -13.66 1.82 -1.21
N THR A 90 -12.92 0.96 -1.92
CA THR A 90 -13.03 0.85 -3.38
C THR A 90 -14.45 0.50 -3.81
N ARG A 91 -15.08 -0.48 -3.18
CA ARG A 91 -16.45 -0.91 -3.50
C ARG A 91 -17.46 0.24 -3.33
N LEU A 92 -17.31 1.05 -2.29
CA LEU A 92 -18.22 2.17 -2.01
C LEU A 92 -18.08 3.29 -3.04
N ILE A 93 -16.85 3.65 -3.39
CA ILE A 93 -16.56 4.71 -4.35
C ILE A 93 -16.84 4.25 -5.77
N ALA A 94 -16.41 3.04 -6.16
CA ALA A 94 -16.62 2.48 -7.48
C ALA A 94 -18.09 2.42 -7.89
N ARG A 95 -19.00 2.07 -6.95
CA ARG A 95 -20.45 2.06 -7.21
C ARG A 95 -20.97 3.44 -7.60
N ARG A 96 -20.47 4.49 -6.95
CA ARG A 96 -20.86 5.88 -7.22
C ARG A 96 -20.26 6.39 -8.52
N MET A 97 -18.98 6.10 -8.77
CA MET A 97 -18.30 6.39 -10.04
C MET A 97 -18.99 5.70 -11.21
N ALA A 98 -19.39 4.44 -11.06
CA ALA A 98 -20.11 3.70 -12.10
C ALA A 98 -21.48 4.33 -12.42
N THR A 99 -22.19 4.84 -11.41
CA THR A 99 -23.45 5.58 -11.62
C THR A 99 -23.24 6.90 -12.35
N GLN A 100 -22.14 7.61 -12.07
CA GLN A 100 -21.77 8.85 -12.74
C GLN A 100 -21.17 8.61 -14.14
N LYS A 101 -20.73 7.40 -14.43
CA LYS A 101 -19.95 7.01 -15.63
C LYS A 101 -18.65 7.81 -15.77
N GLU A 102 -18.03 8.12 -14.65
CA GLU A 102 -16.78 8.88 -14.59
C GLU A 102 -16.03 8.55 -13.29
N GLY A 103 -14.71 8.38 -13.38
CA GLY A 103 -13.84 8.24 -12.23
C GLY A 103 -12.52 7.53 -12.54
N THR A 104 -11.61 7.64 -11.59
CA THR A 104 -10.31 6.97 -11.65
C THR A 104 -9.99 6.38 -10.28
N ILE A 105 -9.61 5.12 -10.24
CA ILE A 105 -9.21 4.41 -9.02
C ILE A 105 -7.75 4.00 -9.17
N VAL A 106 -6.94 4.39 -8.20
CA VAL A 106 -5.53 3.99 -8.08
C VAL A 106 -5.39 3.10 -6.86
N ASN A 107 -4.96 1.88 -7.06
CA ASN A 107 -4.61 0.98 -5.97
C ASN A 107 -3.10 0.91 -5.82
N VAL A 108 -2.59 1.36 -4.67
CA VAL A 108 -1.16 1.30 -4.36
C VAL A 108 -0.81 -0.11 -3.88
N SER A 109 -0.22 -0.87 -4.81
CA SER A 109 0.36 -2.17 -4.52
C SER A 109 1.83 -1.99 -4.07
N SER A 110 2.73 -2.73 -4.64
CA SER A 110 4.18 -2.69 -4.44
C SER A 110 4.86 -3.47 -5.55
N LEU A 111 6.17 -3.30 -5.73
CA LEU A 111 6.98 -4.28 -6.46
C LEU A 111 6.81 -5.69 -5.87
N MET A 112 6.60 -5.78 -4.54
CA MET A 112 6.30 -7.06 -3.85
C MET A 112 4.92 -7.63 -4.18
N GLY A 113 4.11 -6.96 -4.98
CA GLY A 113 2.90 -7.51 -5.60
C GLY A 113 3.17 -8.29 -6.90
N LYS A 114 4.40 -8.21 -7.44
CA LYS A 114 4.85 -9.01 -8.60
C LYS A 114 5.97 -9.99 -8.25
N ILE A 115 6.76 -9.66 -7.24
CA ILE A 115 7.93 -10.43 -6.82
C ILE A 115 7.87 -10.53 -5.30
N ALA A 116 7.51 -11.72 -4.80
CA ALA A 116 7.42 -11.94 -3.36
C ALA A 116 8.83 -11.92 -2.73
N ALA A 117 8.94 -11.31 -1.56
CA ALA A 117 10.20 -11.24 -0.83
C ALA A 117 10.18 -12.13 0.42
N PRO A 118 11.27 -12.86 0.72
CA PRO A 118 11.41 -13.56 1.99
C PRO A 118 11.24 -12.59 3.16
N THR A 119 10.77 -13.08 4.29
CA THR A 119 10.45 -12.28 5.51
C THR A 119 9.29 -11.29 5.38
N MET A 120 8.70 -11.16 4.18
CA MET A 120 7.58 -10.28 3.88
C MET A 120 6.40 -11.07 3.26
N ALA A 121 6.19 -12.31 3.70
CA ALA A 121 5.26 -13.25 3.05
C ALA A 121 3.82 -12.72 3.03
N THR A 122 3.29 -12.28 4.18
CA THR A 122 1.91 -11.75 4.28
C THR A 122 1.78 -10.44 3.51
N TYR A 123 2.72 -9.52 3.68
CA TYR A 123 2.73 -8.27 2.91
C TYR A 123 2.72 -8.54 1.41
N SER A 124 3.62 -9.40 0.92
CA SER A 124 3.63 -9.78 -0.50
C SER A 124 2.29 -10.36 -0.93
N ALA A 125 1.71 -11.28 -0.15
CA ALA A 125 0.42 -11.88 -0.46
C ALA A 125 -0.69 -10.82 -0.59
N THR A 126 -0.76 -9.83 0.33
CA THR A 126 -1.74 -8.74 0.24
C THR A 126 -1.52 -7.89 -1.01
N LYS A 127 -0.26 -7.61 -1.38
CA LYS A 127 0.07 -6.78 -2.56
C LYS A 127 -0.15 -7.50 -3.88
N PHE A 128 0.06 -8.83 -3.95
CA PHE A 128 -0.37 -9.66 -5.08
C PHE A 128 -1.89 -9.67 -5.23
N ALA A 129 -2.62 -9.84 -4.11
CA ALA A 129 -4.08 -9.80 -4.11
C ALA A 129 -4.62 -8.47 -4.64
N ILE A 130 -4.01 -7.33 -4.28
CA ILE A 130 -4.37 -6.00 -4.79
C ILE A 130 -4.14 -5.90 -6.30
N LEU A 131 -3.10 -6.51 -6.86
CA LEU A 131 -2.90 -6.51 -8.31
C LEU A 131 -3.97 -7.31 -9.04
N GLY A 132 -4.28 -8.52 -8.57
CA GLY A 132 -5.35 -9.32 -9.14
C GLY A 132 -6.71 -8.63 -9.05
N PHE A 133 -7.02 -8.05 -7.90
CA PHE A 133 -8.22 -7.23 -7.69
C PHE A 133 -8.28 -6.03 -8.65
N THR A 134 -7.18 -5.28 -8.80
CA THR A 134 -7.10 -4.12 -9.69
C THR A 134 -7.31 -4.52 -11.16
N GLN A 135 -6.72 -5.64 -11.58
CA GLN A 135 -6.86 -6.15 -12.94
C GLN A 135 -8.32 -6.54 -13.26
N ALA A 136 -8.96 -7.29 -12.37
CA ALA A 136 -10.36 -7.68 -12.54
C ALA A 136 -11.28 -6.46 -12.56
N LEU A 137 -11.11 -5.57 -11.58
CA LEU A 137 -11.92 -4.36 -11.44
C LEU A 137 -11.80 -3.42 -12.65
N ARG A 138 -10.62 -3.32 -13.26
CA ARG A 138 -10.40 -2.55 -14.50
C ARG A 138 -11.29 -3.04 -15.63
N SER A 139 -11.38 -4.35 -15.82
CA SER A 139 -12.21 -4.95 -16.85
C SER A 139 -13.71 -4.76 -16.57
N GLU A 140 -14.12 -4.92 -15.31
CA GLU A 140 -15.53 -4.77 -14.92
C GLU A 140 -16.03 -3.33 -15.02
N LEU A 141 -15.18 -2.35 -14.64
CA LEU A 141 -15.57 -0.94 -14.58
C LEU A 141 -15.37 -0.18 -15.89
N SER A 142 -14.68 -0.76 -16.88
CA SER A 142 -14.47 -0.11 -18.19
C SER A 142 -15.78 0.26 -18.90
N GLN A 143 -16.81 -0.55 -18.79
CA GLN A 143 -18.13 -0.28 -19.35
C GLN A 143 -18.85 0.93 -18.72
N TYR A 144 -18.39 1.37 -17.53
CA TYR A 144 -18.91 2.54 -16.82
C TYR A 144 -18.01 3.77 -16.98
N ASN A 145 -17.01 3.73 -17.88
CA ASN A 145 -16.02 4.79 -18.06
C ASN A 145 -15.24 5.11 -16.76
N VAL A 146 -14.99 4.11 -15.93
CA VAL A 146 -14.18 4.24 -14.72
C VAL A 146 -12.84 3.56 -14.95
N ARG A 147 -11.77 4.35 -14.85
CA ARG A 147 -10.40 3.86 -15.02
C ARG A 147 -9.88 3.25 -13.71
N VAL A 148 -9.13 2.14 -13.82
CA VAL A 148 -8.52 1.50 -12.64
C VAL A 148 -7.07 1.15 -12.95
N THR A 149 -6.15 1.67 -12.15
CA THR A 149 -4.71 1.45 -12.32
C THR A 149 -4.05 1.00 -11.02
N ALA A 150 -2.96 0.25 -11.15
CA ALA A 150 -2.11 -0.14 -10.04
C ALA A 150 -0.84 0.72 -10.02
N LEU A 151 -0.48 1.27 -8.88
CA LEU A 151 0.82 1.89 -8.63
C LEU A 151 1.71 0.89 -7.88
N LEU A 152 2.90 0.65 -8.41
CA LEU A 152 3.85 -0.35 -7.89
C LEU A 152 5.17 0.34 -7.47
N PRO A 153 5.22 0.96 -6.30
CA PRO A 153 6.47 1.47 -5.77
C PRO A 153 7.44 0.33 -5.43
N SER A 154 8.74 0.60 -5.58
CA SER A 154 9.79 -0.16 -4.91
C SER A 154 9.92 0.26 -3.45
N LEU A 155 11.00 -0.13 -2.78
CA LEU A 155 11.33 0.37 -1.45
C LEU A 155 11.32 1.91 -1.49
N THR A 156 10.41 2.53 -0.73
CA THR A 156 10.25 3.99 -0.67
C THR A 156 10.63 4.46 0.72
N ASP A 157 11.44 5.49 0.81
CA ASP A 157 11.89 6.06 2.08
C ASP A 157 10.73 6.78 2.78
N THR A 158 10.11 6.07 3.70
CA THR A 158 8.94 6.49 4.48
C THR A 158 9.02 5.92 5.89
N ASP A 159 8.21 6.44 6.79
CA ASP A 159 8.13 5.95 8.17
C ASP A 159 7.82 4.45 8.25
N MET A 160 7.01 3.93 7.33
CA MET A 160 6.67 2.50 7.27
C MET A 160 7.89 1.59 7.19
N VAL A 161 8.97 2.04 6.55
CA VAL A 161 10.16 1.19 6.31
C VAL A 161 11.30 1.45 7.30
N ARG A 162 11.18 2.43 8.20
CA ARG A 162 12.24 2.78 9.17
C ARG A 162 12.58 1.63 10.11
N ASP A 163 11.58 0.87 10.51
CA ASP A 163 11.74 -0.26 11.43
C ASP A 163 12.02 -1.58 10.73
N LEU A 164 12.03 -1.59 9.39
CA LEU A 164 12.29 -2.77 8.59
C LEU A 164 13.79 -2.90 8.34
N GLU A 165 14.30 -4.13 8.41
CA GLU A 165 15.65 -4.42 7.98
C GLU A 165 15.73 -4.38 6.45
N GLN A 166 16.60 -3.54 5.91
CA GLN A 166 16.70 -3.31 4.47
C GLN A 166 17.28 -4.52 3.73
N PHE A 167 16.69 -4.81 2.59
CA PHE A 167 17.25 -5.79 1.66
C PHE A 167 18.54 -5.23 1.04
N ARG A 168 19.56 -6.07 0.95
CA ARG A 168 20.84 -5.69 0.33
C ARG A 168 20.61 -5.33 -1.15
N TRP A 169 21.36 -4.35 -1.64
CA TRP A 169 21.37 -3.89 -3.03
C TRP A 169 20.06 -3.22 -3.51
N VAL A 170 19.06 -3.05 -2.65
CA VAL A 170 17.87 -2.30 -3.00
C VAL A 170 18.09 -0.84 -2.63
N VAL A 171 18.05 0.03 -3.64
CA VAL A 171 18.16 1.49 -3.45
C VAL A 171 16.76 2.05 -3.22
N PRO A 172 16.50 2.72 -2.09
CA PRO A 172 15.22 3.35 -1.84
C PRO A 172 14.91 4.46 -2.85
N THR A 173 13.65 4.59 -3.22
CA THR A 173 13.14 5.76 -3.95
C THR A 173 12.52 6.76 -2.96
N THR A 174 12.21 7.97 -3.45
CA THR A 174 11.56 8.98 -2.60
C THR A 174 10.06 9.06 -2.87
N PRO A 175 9.24 9.51 -1.90
CA PRO A 175 7.80 9.72 -2.09
C PRO A 175 7.49 10.64 -3.27
N GLU A 176 8.29 11.68 -3.52
CA GLU A 176 8.10 12.62 -4.62
C GLU A 176 8.24 11.92 -5.97
N LYS A 177 9.24 11.03 -6.13
CA LYS A 177 9.41 10.23 -7.36
C LYS A 177 8.23 9.30 -7.59
N VAL A 178 7.67 8.73 -6.51
CA VAL A 178 6.46 7.90 -6.59
C VAL A 178 5.27 8.74 -7.04
N ALA A 179 5.08 9.93 -6.47
CA ALA A 179 4.01 10.85 -6.84
C ALA A 179 4.14 11.33 -8.31
N LEU A 180 5.33 11.70 -8.74
CA LEU A 180 5.59 12.10 -10.14
C LEU A 180 5.30 10.95 -11.11
N ALA A 181 5.71 9.72 -10.76
CA ALA A 181 5.41 8.55 -11.57
C ALA A 181 3.90 8.27 -11.66
N LEU A 182 3.16 8.44 -10.55
CA LEU A 182 1.71 8.34 -10.53
C LEU A 182 1.07 9.33 -11.49
N VAL A 183 1.40 10.62 -11.37
CA VAL A 183 0.86 11.67 -12.23
C VAL A 183 1.17 11.39 -13.72
N ALA A 184 2.41 11.05 -14.02
CA ALA A 184 2.81 10.71 -15.40
C ALA A 184 2.09 9.45 -15.93
N GLY A 185 1.85 8.45 -15.07
CA GLY A 185 1.13 7.24 -15.44
C GLY A 185 -0.36 7.47 -15.67
N LEU A 186 -0.97 8.33 -14.86
CA LEU A 186 -2.38 8.73 -15.05
C LEU A 186 -2.61 9.48 -16.36
N HIS A 187 -1.68 10.35 -16.78
CA HIS A 187 -1.76 11.03 -18.09
C HIS A 187 -1.63 10.07 -19.28
N LYS A 188 -0.97 8.94 -19.09
CA LYS A 188 -0.77 7.92 -20.14
C LYS A 188 -1.83 6.81 -20.10
N ASP A 189 -2.82 6.89 -19.23
CA ASP A 189 -3.80 5.83 -18.95
C ASP A 189 -3.14 4.45 -18.70
N ALA A 190 -1.98 4.45 -18.03
CA ALA A 190 -1.20 3.25 -17.80
C ALA A 190 -1.97 2.28 -16.86
N PRO A 191 -2.16 1.02 -17.24
CA PRO A 191 -2.85 0.04 -16.40
C PRO A 191 -2.06 -0.34 -15.15
N GLU A 192 -0.72 -0.23 -15.23
CA GLU A 192 0.21 -0.45 -14.14
C GLU A 192 1.36 0.57 -14.25
N ILE A 193 1.71 1.15 -13.11
CA ILE A 193 2.75 2.18 -13.01
C ILE A 193 3.85 1.62 -12.12
N LEU A 194 4.93 1.10 -12.75
CA LEU A 194 6.13 0.71 -12.03
C LEU A 194 7.00 1.93 -11.76
N VAL A 195 7.49 2.05 -10.52
CA VAL A 195 8.34 3.16 -10.12
C VAL A 195 9.81 2.74 -10.09
N GLY A 196 10.63 3.49 -10.82
CA GLY A 196 12.08 3.30 -10.87
C GLY A 196 12.54 2.19 -11.81
N TRP A 197 13.73 2.37 -12.37
CA TRP A 197 14.33 1.44 -13.34
C TRP A 197 14.62 0.05 -12.77
N GLN A 198 14.98 -0.01 -11.48
CA GLN A 198 15.23 -1.27 -10.78
C GLN A 198 13.98 -2.16 -10.76
N SER A 199 12.79 -1.57 -10.60
CA SER A 199 11.51 -2.30 -10.63
C SER A 199 11.27 -2.92 -12.01
N HIS A 200 11.52 -2.18 -13.08
CA HIS A 200 11.40 -2.69 -14.44
C HIS A 200 12.37 -3.84 -14.70
N LEU A 201 13.63 -3.68 -14.30
CA LEU A 201 14.65 -4.72 -14.44
C LEU A 201 14.26 -5.98 -13.65
N ALA A 202 13.84 -5.82 -12.39
CA ALA A 202 13.47 -6.94 -11.53
C ALA A 202 12.26 -7.72 -12.09
N VAL A 203 11.22 -7.02 -12.56
CA VAL A 203 10.04 -7.65 -13.18
C VAL A 203 10.43 -8.38 -14.47
N TRP A 204 11.31 -7.78 -15.28
CA TRP A 204 11.81 -8.42 -16.50
C TRP A 204 12.64 -9.69 -16.18
N CYS A 205 13.57 -9.61 -15.22
CA CYS A 205 14.34 -10.77 -14.76
C CYS A 205 13.44 -11.87 -14.20
N HIS A 206 12.44 -11.51 -13.38
CA HIS A 206 11.49 -12.48 -12.83
C HIS A 206 10.71 -13.21 -13.93
N ARG A 207 10.37 -12.52 -15.01
CA ARG A 207 9.63 -13.11 -16.14
C ARG A 207 10.47 -14.11 -16.94
N ILE A 208 11.79 -13.88 -17.07
CA ILE A 208 12.67 -14.70 -17.91
C ILE A 208 13.38 -15.79 -17.09
N ALA A 209 13.85 -15.46 -15.91
CA ALA A 209 14.65 -16.34 -15.06
C ALA A 209 14.22 -16.23 -13.58
N PRO A 210 13.00 -16.68 -13.22
CA PRO A 210 12.48 -16.56 -11.86
C PRO A 210 13.40 -17.22 -10.82
N TRP A 211 13.98 -18.38 -11.15
CA TRP A 211 14.91 -19.10 -10.29
C TRP A 211 16.17 -18.29 -9.92
N LEU A 212 16.67 -17.48 -10.85
CA LEU A 212 17.82 -16.61 -10.61
C LEU A 212 17.45 -15.48 -9.66
N LEU A 213 16.27 -14.87 -9.87
CA LEU A 213 15.80 -13.81 -8.99
C LEU A 213 15.51 -14.34 -7.58
N ASP A 214 14.93 -15.53 -7.44
CA ASP A 214 14.72 -16.18 -6.15
C ASP A 214 16.04 -16.44 -5.41
N PHE A 215 17.09 -16.82 -6.15
CA PHE A 215 18.44 -16.96 -5.58
C PHE A 215 18.98 -15.61 -5.09
N VAL A 216 18.88 -14.55 -5.92
CA VAL A 216 19.33 -13.19 -5.57
C VAL A 216 18.54 -12.66 -4.36
N LEU A 217 17.22 -12.84 -4.32
CA LEU A 217 16.39 -12.40 -3.20
C LEU A 217 16.77 -13.11 -1.89
N ARG A 218 17.06 -14.41 -1.94
CA ARG A 218 17.58 -15.13 -0.75
C ARG A 218 18.90 -14.54 -0.26
N MET A 219 19.80 -14.19 -1.15
CA MET A 219 21.08 -13.55 -0.79
C MET A 219 20.92 -12.12 -0.29
N ALA A 220 19.93 -11.40 -0.84
CA ALA A 220 19.63 -10.01 -0.45
C ALA A 220 18.84 -9.91 0.86
N THR A 221 18.16 -10.99 1.26
CA THR A 221 17.31 -11.01 2.46
C THR A 221 18.14 -10.75 3.72
N PRO A 222 17.76 -9.81 4.58
CA PRO A 222 18.44 -9.57 5.84
C PRO A 222 18.28 -10.78 6.77
N GLN A 223 19.34 -11.09 7.53
CA GLN A 223 19.24 -12.05 8.62
C GLN A 223 18.52 -11.38 9.80
N LEU A 224 17.23 -11.64 9.92
CA LEU A 224 16.46 -11.11 11.04
C LEU A 224 17.03 -11.61 12.36
N ARG A 225 17.51 -10.69 13.18
CA ARG A 225 17.91 -11.03 14.56
C ARG A 225 16.65 -11.45 15.31
N ASP A 226 16.69 -12.65 15.87
CA ASP A 226 15.61 -13.14 16.72
C ASP A 226 15.49 -12.28 17.97
N LYS A 227 14.67 -11.22 17.87
CA LYS A 227 14.40 -10.29 18.99
C LYS A 227 13.79 -11.03 20.20
N SER A 228 13.19 -12.22 20.00
CA SER A 228 12.62 -13.04 21.06
C SER A 228 13.72 -13.64 21.97
N ARG A 229 14.85 -14.01 21.39
CA ARG A 229 16.01 -14.53 22.12
C ARG A 229 16.64 -13.48 23.02
N GLY A 230 16.75 -12.23 22.54
CA GLY A 230 17.27 -11.09 23.31
C GLY A 230 16.34 -10.68 24.45
N ARG A 231 15.02 -10.76 24.25
CA ARG A 231 14.04 -10.47 25.31
C ARG A 231 14.04 -11.55 26.40
N LYS A 232 14.01 -12.82 26.03
CA LYS A 232 14.12 -13.95 26.96
C LYS A 232 15.43 -13.93 27.77
N LEU A 233 16.54 -13.55 27.14
CA LEU A 233 17.82 -13.39 27.82
C LEU A 233 17.81 -12.23 28.82
N ARG A 234 17.21 -11.09 28.46
CA ARG A 234 17.04 -9.94 29.36
C ARG A 234 16.10 -10.26 30.51
N GLU A 235 14.99 -10.95 30.26
CA GLU A 235 14.04 -11.39 31.30
C GLU A 235 14.69 -12.44 32.22
N ALA A 236 15.48 -13.37 31.69
CA ALA A 236 16.25 -14.33 32.49
C ALA A 236 17.34 -13.66 33.34
N LEU A 237 18.05 -12.66 32.79
CA LEU A 237 19.06 -11.89 33.55
C LEU A 237 18.40 -10.97 34.60
N ALA A 238 17.20 -10.45 34.34
CA ALA A 238 16.45 -9.63 35.29
C ALA A 238 15.77 -10.45 36.41
N SER A 239 15.50 -11.73 36.15
CA SER A 239 14.88 -12.64 37.13
C SER A 239 15.88 -13.35 38.04
N GLY A 240 17.17 -13.11 37.88
CA GLY A 240 18.20 -13.59 38.82
C GLY A 240 18.32 -15.12 38.98
N ARG A 241 18.02 -15.88 37.93
CA ARG A 241 18.20 -17.33 37.88
C ARG A 241 19.27 -17.73 36.87
#